data_f39767238452fb7c755bfcb9d47771fe
#
_entry.id   f39767238452fb7c755bfcb9d47771fe
#
_cell.length_a   1.000
_cell.length_b   1.000
_cell.length_c   1.000
_cell.angle_alpha   90.00
_cell.angle_beta   90.00
_cell.angle_gamma   90.00
#
_symmetry.space_group_name_H-M   'P 1'
#
loop_
_entity.id
_entity.type
_entity.pdbx_description
1 polymer ?
#
loop_
_entity_poly.entity_id
_entity_poly.type
_entity_poly.pdbx_seq_one_letter_code
_entity_poly.pdbx_strand_id
1 'polypeptide(L)'
;MAKLTDVRDTPEIANGAKVIAVPVKGGTTIYQGALVALDASGYAIPGKKAESLTAVGRAEETVTNTGADGELVIRVARGVFVFDNTATAANKITAAHVLKPCYMEDDHTVTALATGASVAGTVCLLYTSPSPRDRSL
;
A
#
# COMPACT_ATOMS: atom_id res chain seq x y z
N MET A 1 -9.68 -27.84 5.13
CA MET A 1 -10.54 -27.79 3.96
C MET A 1 -9.85 -28.38 2.75
N ALA A 2 -10.58 -29.09 1.93
CA ALA A 2 -9.98 -29.74 0.77
C ALA A 2 -9.81 -28.75 -0.38
N LYS A 3 -8.76 -28.95 -1.16
CA LYS A 3 -8.56 -28.13 -2.37
C LYS A 3 -9.58 -28.53 -3.43
N LEU A 4 -9.77 -27.68 -4.42
CA LEU A 4 -10.71 -27.93 -5.49
C LEU A 4 -10.31 -29.19 -6.29
N THR A 5 -11.30 -29.93 -6.69
CA THR A 5 -11.14 -31.11 -7.57
C THR A 5 -11.83 -30.94 -8.91
N ASP A 6 -12.53 -29.83 -9.09
CA ASP A 6 -13.22 -29.47 -10.32
C ASP A 6 -13.32 -27.94 -10.41
N VAL A 7 -13.78 -27.43 -11.53
CA VAL A 7 -13.96 -26.01 -11.73
C VAL A 7 -14.97 -25.44 -10.76
N ARG A 8 -14.83 -24.18 -10.43
CA ARG A 8 -15.72 -23.48 -9.53
C ARG A 8 -16.17 -22.18 -10.18
N ASP A 9 -17.46 -21.92 -10.10
CA ASP A 9 -18.00 -20.63 -10.50
C ASP A 9 -17.84 -19.66 -9.33
N THR A 10 -16.80 -18.83 -9.40
CA THR A 10 -16.52 -17.85 -8.35
C THR A 10 -17.04 -16.51 -8.80
N PRO A 11 -18.17 -16.03 -8.24
CA PRO A 11 -18.76 -14.78 -8.68
C PRO A 11 -17.94 -13.58 -8.23
N GLU A 12 -17.91 -12.58 -9.09
CA GLU A 12 -17.39 -11.25 -8.74
C GLU A 12 -18.60 -10.38 -8.39
N ILE A 13 -18.77 -10.09 -7.10
CA ILE A 13 -19.96 -9.38 -6.63
C ILE A 13 -19.86 -7.86 -6.78
N ALA A 14 -18.68 -7.33 -7.05
CA ALA A 14 -18.50 -5.91 -7.27
C ALA A 14 -17.53 -5.74 -8.41
N ASN A 15 -17.84 -4.84 -9.32
CA ASN A 15 -16.99 -4.61 -10.48
C ASN A 15 -15.74 -3.81 -10.07
N GLY A 16 -14.80 -4.48 -9.43
CA GLY A 16 -13.57 -3.87 -8.96
C GLY A 16 -13.83 -2.88 -7.84
N ALA A 17 -14.22 -3.35 -6.66
CA ALA A 17 -14.38 -2.48 -5.50
C ALA A 17 -13.09 -1.69 -5.28
N LYS A 18 -13.10 -0.40 -5.60
CA LYS A 18 -11.90 0.42 -5.60
C LYS A 18 -11.68 1.16 -4.30
N VAL A 19 -12.74 1.42 -3.55
CA VAL A 19 -12.64 2.20 -2.33
C VAL A 19 -13.19 1.39 -1.17
N ILE A 20 -12.40 1.33 -0.10
CA ILE A 20 -12.83 0.69 1.14
C ILE A 20 -12.62 1.68 2.29
N ALA A 21 -13.43 1.55 3.34
CA ALA A 21 -13.28 2.34 4.54
C ALA A 21 -12.61 1.49 5.60
N VAL A 22 -11.56 2.01 6.22
CA VAL A 22 -10.83 1.28 7.27
C VAL A 22 -10.74 2.15 8.52
N PRO A 23 -10.77 1.54 9.72
CA PRO A 23 -10.67 2.29 10.96
C PRO A 23 -9.26 2.83 11.16
N VAL A 24 -9.17 4.07 11.64
CA VAL A 24 -7.89 4.75 11.82
C VAL A 24 -7.40 4.58 13.25
N LYS A 25 -6.11 4.32 13.39
CA LYS A 25 -5.46 4.23 14.71
C LYS A 25 -5.55 5.57 15.42
N GLY A 26 -5.80 5.54 16.73
CA GLY A 26 -5.83 6.73 17.55
C GLY A 26 -4.48 7.47 17.56
N GLY A 27 -4.53 8.79 17.59
CA GLY A 27 -3.33 9.62 17.62
C GLY A 27 -2.58 9.67 16.30
N THR A 28 -3.26 9.35 15.18
CA THR A 28 -2.63 9.22 13.87
C THR A 28 -3.25 10.17 12.86
N THR A 29 -2.42 10.80 12.04
CA THR A 29 -2.85 11.59 10.90
C THR A 29 -2.42 10.90 9.61
N ILE A 30 -3.36 10.69 8.71
CA ILE A 30 -3.08 10.13 7.37
C ILE A 30 -3.46 11.20 6.36
N TYR A 31 -2.51 11.61 5.54
CA TYR A 31 -2.74 12.66 4.53
C TYR A 31 -3.25 12.06 3.25
N GLN A 32 -4.11 12.80 2.57
CA GLN A 32 -4.59 12.43 1.24
C GLN A 32 -3.41 12.15 0.32
N GLY A 33 -3.47 11.04 -0.39
CA GLY A 33 -2.40 10.63 -1.30
C GLY A 33 -1.38 9.69 -0.67
N ALA A 34 -1.39 9.51 0.65
CA ALA A 34 -0.45 8.65 1.33
C ALA A 34 -0.75 7.17 1.10
N LEU A 35 0.29 6.36 1.15
CA LEU A 35 0.15 4.91 1.21
C LEU A 35 -0.35 4.53 2.59
N VAL A 36 -1.48 3.86 2.66
CA VAL A 36 -2.11 3.46 3.92
C VAL A 36 -1.81 2.00 4.18
N ALA A 37 -1.45 1.71 5.41
CA ALA A 37 -1.23 0.34 5.86
C ALA A 37 -2.09 0.05 7.08
N LEU A 38 -2.37 -1.22 7.32
CA LEU A 38 -2.99 -1.68 8.57
C LEU A 38 -1.90 -2.24 9.47
N ASP A 39 -1.98 -1.92 10.76
CA ASP A 39 -1.08 -2.51 11.73
C ASP A 39 -1.56 -3.92 12.10
N ALA A 40 -0.86 -4.58 13.03
CA ALA A 40 -1.20 -5.94 13.42
C ALA A 40 -2.60 -6.06 14.03
N SER A 41 -3.15 -4.96 14.53
CA SER A 41 -4.50 -4.94 15.10
C SER A 41 -5.57 -4.57 14.08
N GLY A 42 -5.18 -4.24 12.85
CA GLY A 42 -6.12 -3.90 11.79
C GLY A 42 -6.50 -2.43 11.71
N TYR A 43 -5.76 -1.54 12.35
CA TYR A 43 -6.01 -0.11 12.28
C TYR A 43 -5.12 0.57 11.25
N ALA A 44 -5.68 1.56 10.54
CA ALA A 44 -4.97 2.27 9.49
C ALA A 44 -3.92 3.21 10.06
N ILE A 45 -2.73 3.15 9.48
CA ILE A 45 -1.62 4.03 9.78
C ILE A 45 -0.97 4.45 8.46
N PRO A 46 -0.20 5.55 8.44
CA PRO A 46 0.61 5.85 7.26
C PRO A 46 1.63 4.74 7.04
N GLY A 47 1.88 4.40 5.78
CA GLY A 47 2.90 3.40 5.46
C GLY A 47 4.25 3.77 6.05
N LYS A 48 5.00 2.78 6.48
CA LYS A 48 6.33 2.99 7.03
C LYS A 48 7.15 1.72 6.90
N LYS A 49 8.44 1.83 7.15
CA LYS A 49 9.32 0.67 7.15
C LYS A 49 9.15 -0.08 8.47
N ALA A 50 8.35 -1.13 8.44
CA ALA A 50 8.12 -1.98 9.61
C ALA A 50 7.60 -3.33 9.13
N GLU A 51 7.76 -4.35 9.97
CA GLU A 51 7.22 -5.67 9.68
C GLU A 51 5.77 -5.76 10.15
N SER A 52 5.07 -6.77 9.66
CA SER A 52 3.70 -7.10 10.09
C SER A 52 2.66 -6.03 9.73
N LEU A 53 2.91 -5.25 8.70
CA LEU A 53 1.94 -4.31 8.16
C LEU A 53 1.30 -4.89 6.90
N THR A 54 0.05 -4.47 6.66
CA THR A 54 -0.69 -4.86 5.45
C THR A 54 -1.00 -3.61 4.65
N ALA A 55 -0.50 -3.51 3.43
CA ALA A 55 -0.78 -2.37 2.57
C ALA A 55 -2.25 -2.40 2.13
N VAL A 56 -2.90 -1.25 2.17
CA VAL A 56 -4.30 -1.12 1.76
C VAL A 56 -4.41 -0.42 0.41
N GLY A 57 -3.79 0.74 0.27
CA GLY A 57 -3.86 1.54 -0.94
C GLY A 57 -3.56 3.00 -0.66
N ARG A 58 -4.16 3.87 -1.47
CA ARG A 58 -3.93 5.31 -1.39
C ARG A 58 -5.06 5.97 -0.62
N ALA A 59 -4.72 6.84 0.34
CA ALA A 59 -5.72 7.61 1.08
C ALA A 59 -6.46 8.57 0.14
N GLU A 60 -7.78 8.53 0.19
CA GLU A 60 -8.63 9.41 -0.61
C GLU A 60 -8.93 10.72 0.09
N GLU A 61 -8.62 10.83 1.35
CA GLU A 61 -8.91 12.01 2.17
C GLU A 61 -7.89 12.10 3.29
N THR A 62 -7.77 13.27 3.89
CA THR A 62 -6.92 13.47 5.06
C THR A 62 -7.76 13.27 6.30
N VAL A 63 -7.31 12.39 7.19
CA VAL A 63 -7.99 12.09 8.45
C VAL A 63 -7.01 12.22 9.60
N THR A 64 -7.39 12.97 10.62
CA THR A 64 -6.65 13.04 11.89
C THR A 64 -7.54 12.46 12.98
N ASN A 65 -7.14 11.33 13.54
CA ASN A 65 -7.88 10.71 14.64
C ASN A 65 -7.20 11.04 15.96
N THR A 66 -7.76 11.97 16.70
CA THR A 66 -7.24 12.36 18.01
C THR A 66 -7.87 11.58 19.16
N GLY A 67 -8.81 10.70 18.84
CA GLY A 67 -9.52 9.90 19.84
C GLY A 67 -9.01 8.48 19.92
N ALA A 68 -9.90 7.56 20.21
CA ALA A 68 -9.58 6.15 20.37
C ALA A 68 -9.36 5.46 19.03
N ASP A 69 -8.74 4.29 19.06
CA ASP A 69 -8.55 3.46 17.88
C ASP A 69 -9.91 3.15 17.24
N GLY A 70 -10.01 3.40 15.93
CA GLY A 70 -11.22 3.10 15.20
C GLY A 70 -12.35 4.10 15.35
N GLU A 71 -12.14 5.18 16.09
CA GLU A 71 -13.19 6.20 16.26
C GLU A 71 -13.51 6.89 14.96
N LEU A 72 -12.54 7.08 14.09
CA LEU A 72 -12.73 7.60 12.74
C LEU A 72 -12.34 6.55 11.72
N VAL A 73 -12.90 6.66 10.53
CA VAL A 73 -12.55 5.80 9.40
C VAL A 73 -11.95 6.65 8.28
N ILE A 74 -11.18 6.04 7.41
CA ILE A 74 -10.62 6.70 6.24
C ILE A 74 -10.97 5.89 5.01
N ARG A 75 -11.31 6.58 3.93
CA ARG A 75 -11.55 5.94 2.64
C ARG A 75 -10.22 5.78 1.92
N VAL A 76 -9.98 4.58 1.45
CA VAL A 76 -8.73 4.20 0.80
C VAL A 76 -9.05 3.56 -0.53
N ALA A 77 -8.42 4.04 -1.60
CA ALA A 77 -8.59 3.49 -2.92
C ALA A 77 -7.58 2.38 -3.14
N ARG A 78 -8.03 1.30 -3.75
CA ARG A 78 -7.17 0.23 -4.23
C ARG A 78 -6.99 0.43 -5.74
N GLY A 79 -5.81 0.14 -6.22
CA GLY A 79 -5.54 0.33 -7.64
C GLY A 79 -4.05 0.38 -7.92
N VAL A 80 -3.71 1.00 -9.04
CA VAL A 80 -2.33 1.18 -9.47
C VAL A 80 -1.98 2.65 -9.32
N PHE A 81 -0.99 2.94 -8.51
CA PHE A 81 -0.63 4.32 -8.17
C PHE A 81 0.85 4.57 -8.42
N VAL A 82 1.20 5.84 -8.46
CA VAL A 82 2.57 6.30 -8.62
C VAL A 82 3.10 6.73 -7.27
N PHE A 83 4.13 6.04 -6.80
CA PHE A 83 4.83 6.39 -5.56
C PHE A 83 6.30 6.67 -5.88
N ASP A 84 6.99 7.32 -4.96
CA ASP A 84 8.39 7.64 -5.13
C ASP A 84 9.26 6.39 -4.97
N ASN A 85 10.31 6.30 -5.77
CA ASN A 85 11.31 5.25 -5.62
C ASN A 85 12.32 5.72 -4.57
N THR A 86 12.85 4.77 -3.78
CA THR A 86 13.81 5.13 -2.73
C THR A 86 15.01 5.88 -3.29
N ALA A 87 15.55 6.80 -2.50
CA ALA A 87 16.76 7.51 -2.86
C ALA A 87 18.04 6.68 -2.68
N THR A 88 17.95 5.58 -1.93
CA THR A 88 19.09 4.70 -1.67
C THR A 88 19.38 3.85 -2.89
N ALA A 89 20.50 4.11 -3.56
CA ALA A 89 20.81 3.49 -4.85
C ALA A 89 20.79 1.95 -4.81
N ALA A 90 21.29 1.36 -3.73
CA ALA A 90 21.37 -0.10 -3.61
C ALA A 90 19.99 -0.76 -3.51
N ASN A 91 18.97 -0.01 -3.11
CA ASN A 91 17.63 -0.54 -2.86
C ASN A 91 16.61 -0.07 -3.88
N LYS A 92 17.04 0.61 -4.93
CA LYS A 92 16.12 1.14 -5.93
C LYS A 92 15.42 0.03 -6.70
N ILE A 93 14.14 0.27 -6.96
CA ILE A 93 13.36 -0.57 -7.84
C ILE A 93 13.79 -0.29 -9.28
N THR A 94 14.11 -1.34 -10.02
CA THR A 94 14.59 -1.26 -11.39
C THR A 94 13.69 -2.09 -12.30
N ALA A 95 13.99 -2.08 -13.61
CA ALA A 95 13.23 -2.87 -14.56
C ALA A 95 13.24 -4.37 -14.24
N ALA A 96 14.26 -4.84 -13.52
CA ALA A 96 14.34 -6.25 -13.11
C ALA A 96 13.26 -6.60 -12.06
N HIS A 97 12.64 -5.60 -11.43
CA HIS A 97 11.64 -5.82 -10.38
C HIS A 97 10.20 -5.77 -10.88
N VAL A 98 9.98 -5.58 -12.18
CA VAL A 98 8.62 -5.53 -12.73
C VAL A 98 7.91 -6.84 -12.45
N LEU A 99 6.67 -6.75 -11.98
CA LEU A 99 5.81 -7.85 -11.54
C LEU A 99 6.28 -8.54 -10.25
N LYS A 100 7.28 -7.97 -9.58
CA LYS A 100 7.73 -8.46 -8.28
C LYS A 100 7.23 -7.54 -7.18
N PRO A 101 7.17 -8.03 -5.94
CA PRO A 101 6.73 -7.17 -4.83
C PRO A 101 7.72 -6.04 -4.57
N CYS A 102 7.18 -4.91 -4.15
CA CYS A 102 7.97 -3.82 -3.59
C CYS A 102 7.54 -3.60 -2.15
N TYR A 103 8.31 -2.84 -1.41
CA TYR A 103 8.17 -2.73 0.04
C TYR A 103 8.03 -1.29 0.46
N MET A 104 7.36 -1.05 1.59
CA MET A 104 7.15 0.29 2.11
C MET A 104 8.39 0.83 2.77
N GLU A 105 8.83 2.01 2.35
CA GLU A 105 9.89 2.74 3.04
C GLU A 105 9.27 3.81 3.94
N ASP A 106 8.30 4.54 3.41
CA ASP A 106 7.48 5.49 4.16
C ASP A 106 6.12 5.60 3.46
N ASP A 107 5.33 6.62 3.79
CA ASP A 107 3.98 6.74 3.27
C ASP A 107 3.90 7.31 1.85
N HIS A 108 5.02 7.51 1.18
CA HIS A 108 5.04 7.91 -0.24
C HIS A 108 6.18 7.27 -1.02
N THR A 109 7.01 6.45 -0.39
CA THR A 109 8.22 5.88 -0.99
C THR A 109 8.21 4.37 -0.90
N VAL A 110 8.58 3.71 -2.00
CA VAL A 110 8.72 2.26 -2.07
C VAL A 110 10.17 1.88 -2.36
N THR A 111 10.54 0.67 -1.99
CA THR A 111 11.90 0.16 -2.09
C THR A 111 11.89 -1.31 -2.47
N ALA A 112 13.00 -1.78 -3.05
CA ALA A 112 13.20 -3.20 -3.30
C ALA A 112 13.70 -3.96 -2.06
N LEU A 113 14.07 -3.24 -0.99
CA LEU A 113 14.61 -3.85 0.22
C LEU A 113 13.50 -4.44 1.07
N ALA A 114 13.50 -5.76 1.20
CA ALA A 114 12.49 -6.49 1.98
C ALA A 114 12.78 -6.50 3.48
N THR A 115 14.05 -6.42 3.86
CA THR A 115 14.48 -6.59 5.26
C THR A 115 13.88 -5.53 6.17
N GLY A 116 13.14 -5.97 7.19
CA GLY A 116 12.52 -5.08 8.16
C GLY A 116 11.36 -4.27 7.61
N ALA A 117 10.82 -4.64 6.45
CA ALA A 117 9.76 -3.91 5.78
C ALA A 117 8.59 -4.83 5.44
N SER A 118 7.47 -4.24 5.07
CA SER A 118 6.28 -4.97 4.64
C SER A 118 6.00 -4.68 3.17
N VAL A 119 5.35 -5.63 2.50
CA VAL A 119 4.99 -5.48 1.09
C VAL A 119 4.06 -4.31 0.90
N ALA A 120 4.40 -3.42 -0.03
CA ALA A 120 3.54 -2.31 -0.43
C ALA A 120 2.60 -2.72 -1.57
N GLY A 121 3.10 -3.51 -2.48
CA GLY A 121 2.33 -3.94 -3.63
C GLY A 121 3.25 -4.63 -4.64
N THR A 122 2.76 -4.74 -5.87
CA THR A 122 3.50 -5.35 -6.97
C THR A 122 3.88 -4.25 -7.95
N VAL A 123 5.12 -4.28 -8.42
CA VAL A 123 5.59 -3.31 -9.42
C VAL A 123 4.94 -3.66 -10.77
N CYS A 124 4.08 -2.77 -11.25
CA CYS A 124 3.42 -2.98 -12.55
C CYS A 124 4.21 -2.37 -13.68
N LEU A 125 4.79 -1.19 -13.45
CA LEU A 125 5.43 -0.41 -14.49
C LEU A 125 6.44 0.52 -13.84
N LEU A 126 7.58 0.69 -14.48
CA LEU A 126 8.59 1.61 -14.03
C LEU A 126 8.74 2.73 -15.06
N TYR A 127 8.44 3.95 -14.64
CA TYR A 127 8.62 5.11 -15.50
C TYR A 127 10.06 5.58 -15.46
N THR A 128 10.65 5.72 -16.63
CA THR A 128 11.86 6.49 -16.80
C THR A 128 11.49 7.68 -17.68
N SER A 129 11.31 8.82 -17.08
CA SER A 129 10.97 10.03 -17.81
C SER A 129 12.14 11.01 -17.72
N PRO A 130 12.11 12.12 -18.47
CA PRO A 130 13.10 13.17 -18.29
C PRO A 130 13.13 13.73 -16.87
N SER A 131 12.05 13.52 -16.13
CA SER A 131 12.00 13.88 -14.72
C SER A 131 12.96 12.97 -13.94
N PRO A 132 13.65 13.49 -12.91
CA PRO A 132 14.52 12.65 -12.10
C PRO A 132 13.79 11.64 -11.21
N ARG A 133 12.47 11.61 -11.24
CA ARG A 133 11.70 10.71 -10.39
C ARG A 133 11.27 9.48 -11.14
N ASP A 134 11.61 8.32 -10.59
CA ASP A 134 11.13 7.04 -11.05
C ASP A 134 10.00 6.58 -10.16
N ARG A 135 9.02 5.90 -10.74
CA ARG A 135 7.82 5.53 -10.01
C ARG A 135 7.36 4.15 -10.37
N SER A 136 6.68 3.51 -9.42
CA SER A 136 6.15 2.18 -9.61
C SER A 136 4.92 1.95 -8.74
N LEU A 137 4.18 0.97 -9.08
CA LEU A 137 2.96 0.44 -8.48
C LEU A 137 1.76 0.53 -9.38
#